data_096fef313d699423303b80953c0b7559
#
_entry.id   096fef313d699423303b80953c0b7559
#
_cell.length_a   1.000
_cell.length_b   1.000
_cell.length_c   1.000
_cell.angle_alpha   90.00
_cell.angle_beta   90.00
_cell.angle_gamma   90.00
#
_symmetry.space_group_name_H-M   'P 1'
#
loop_
_entity.id
_entity.type
_entity.pdbx_description
1 polymer ?
#
loop_
_entity_poly.entity_id
_entity_poly.type
_entity_poly.pdbx_seq_one_letter_code
_entity_poly.pdbx_strand_id
1 'polypeptide(L)'
;MLYHKYKPLAARVYCTGLALLLVLSEVFSSNVQDTLPGFSRIMRLGLTGCAVLLLAGKIILLTGYEARWQKVLIAVVLVYTAFSSWNGGDQWFFLAALVGLGAKDVDWETALRVYLVTAVAGLVLVQLLHFATPLMPYKFYCRNWDFGYGHYNGFGARLVGVFFAWGWLRHDRLRAFDWAGLAALAIFTYKVPGSRGAFGGMAVLFVLFFVQRLLPRLFDSKIFYGLALALPVALAVFSLYAGYVYNPEWPYERMALLLLSIALSGRFEIWHNVFWSAPLSLLGGLPTDGDEHHAIDNTFLAVPMNKGLLGAILVAAVFLLLLWRLAKKHRSTEVICLVALTLYLFMENKPFLLSANPFLLMLPVVFFNAETGKAQSES
;
A
#
# COMPACT_ATOMS: atom_id res chain seq x y z
N MET A 1 28.22 -19.85 -6.70
CA MET A 1 29.37 -19.21 -5.97
C MET A 1 29.46 -17.69 -6.17
N LEU A 2 29.36 -17.14 -7.38
CA LEU A 2 29.41 -15.70 -7.63
C LEU A 2 28.29 -14.90 -6.94
N TYR A 3 27.07 -15.44 -6.88
CA TYR A 3 25.90 -14.78 -6.29
C TYR A 3 26.08 -14.39 -4.81
N HIS A 4 26.63 -15.30 -3.98
CA HIS A 4 26.86 -15.01 -2.54
C HIS A 4 27.82 -13.86 -2.31
N LYS A 5 28.80 -13.65 -3.21
CA LYS A 5 29.78 -12.55 -3.13
C LYS A 5 29.13 -11.17 -3.30
N TYR A 6 28.04 -11.05 -4.09
CA TYR A 6 27.39 -9.79 -4.40
C TYR A 6 26.12 -9.50 -3.58
N LYS A 7 25.76 -10.40 -2.63
CA LYS A 7 24.57 -10.20 -1.78
C LYS A 7 24.54 -8.85 -1.04
N PRO A 8 25.64 -8.35 -0.44
CA PRO A 8 25.65 -7.03 0.20
C PRO A 8 25.45 -5.88 -0.79
N LEU A 9 26.01 -6.00 -2.02
CA LEU A 9 25.81 -5.00 -3.08
C LEU A 9 24.34 -4.99 -3.52
N ALA A 10 23.75 -6.16 -3.75
CA ALA A 10 22.35 -6.29 -4.12
C ALA A 10 21.39 -5.63 -3.10
N ALA A 11 21.66 -5.82 -1.80
CA ALA A 11 20.90 -5.18 -0.73
C ALA A 11 21.05 -3.65 -0.75
N ARG A 12 22.28 -3.13 -0.93
CA ARG A 12 22.52 -1.68 -1.02
C ARG A 12 21.82 -1.07 -2.23
N VAL A 13 21.94 -1.68 -3.42
CA VAL A 13 21.29 -1.22 -4.65
C VAL A 13 19.78 -1.18 -4.47
N TYR A 14 19.22 -2.23 -3.89
CA TYR A 14 17.79 -2.28 -3.58
C TYR A 14 17.35 -1.17 -2.61
N CYS A 15 18.03 -1.04 -1.48
CA CYS A 15 17.71 -0.04 -0.46
C CYS A 15 17.82 1.39 -1.00
N THR A 16 18.81 1.66 -1.87
CA THR A 16 18.92 2.96 -2.55
C THR A 16 17.74 3.20 -3.49
N GLY A 17 17.37 2.21 -4.33
CA GLY A 17 16.21 2.33 -5.21
C GLY A 17 14.90 2.53 -4.44
N LEU A 18 14.72 1.79 -3.33
CA LEU A 18 13.59 1.94 -2.43
C LEU A 18 13.52 3.36 -1.82
N ALA A 19 14.65 3.87 -1.32
CA ALA A 19 14.72 5.21 -0.73
C ALA A 19 14.38 6.30 -1.77
N LEU A 20 14.89 6.19 -3.01
CA LEU A 20 14.57 7.15 -4.08
C LEU A 20 13.07 7.16 -4.40
N LEU A 21 12.42 5.98 -4.45
CA LEU A 21 10.98 5.89 -4.69
C LEU A 21 10.16 6.42 -3.50
N LEU A 22 10.64 6.25 -2.27
CA LEU A 22 9.99 6.85 -1.11
C LEU A 22 10.13 8.37 -1.11
N VAL A 23 11.29 8.93 -1.44
CA VAL A 23 11.45 10.38 -1.62
C VAL A 23 10.52 10.90 -2.72
N LEU A 24 10.41 10.18 -3.84
CA LEU A 24 9.45 10.48 -4.89
C LEU A 24 8.01 10.50 -4.36
N SER A 25 7.63 9.46 -3.61
CA SER A 25 6.29 9.30 -3.06
C SER A 25 5.96 10.32 -1.97
N GLU A 26 6.92 10.69 -1.14
CA GLU A 26 6.70 11.64 -0.04
C GLU A 26 6.79 13.09 -0.52
N VAL A 27 7.90 13.46 -1.16
CA VAL A 27 8.20 14.87 -1.44
C VAL A 27 7.61 15.32 -2.77
N PHE A 28 7.84 14.56 -3.85
CA PHE A 28 7.45 14.99 -5.19
C PHE A 28 6.03 14.57 -5.60
N SER A 29 5.28 13.90 -4.71
CA SER A 29 3.84 13.73 -4.79
C SER A 29 3.08 14.59 -3.78
N SER A 30 3.71 15.65 -3.27
CA SER A 30 3.13 16.69 -2.40
C SER A 30 2.79 17.95 -3.20
N ASN A 31 2.25 18.97 -2.54
CA ASN A 31 1.90 20.25 -3.17
C ASN A 31 3.08 21.04 -3.74
N VAL A 32 4.32 20.59 -3.54
CA VAL A 32 5.50 21.20 -4.16
C VAL A 32 5.41 21.18 -5.69
N GLN A 33 4.68 20.21 -6.26
CA GLN A 33 4.45 20.13 -7.69
C GLN A 33 3.61 21.30 -8.24
N ASP A 34 2.75 21.90 -7.43
CA ASP A 34 1.87 22.99 -7.83
C ASP A 34 2.63 24.33 -7.88
N THR A 35 3.59 24.51 -6.97
CA THR A 35 4.39 25.73 -6.86
C THR A 35 5.62 25.71 -7.76
N LEU A 36 6.25 24.53 -7.92
CA LEU A 36 7.46 24.33 -8.70
C LEU A 36 7.28 23.22 -9.76
N PRO A 37 6.33 23.38 -10.72
CA PRO A 37 5.95 22.27 -11.60
C PRO A 37 7.09 21.79 -12.48
N GLY A 38 7.91 22.69 -13.04
CA GLY A 38 9.05 22.34 -13.88
C GLY A 38 10.12 21.56 -13.11
N PHE A 39 10.50 22.06 -11.94
CA PHE A 39 11.46 21.40 -11.07
C PHE A 39 10.95 20.01 -10.61
N SER A 40 9.70 19.96 -10.14
CA SER A 40 9.07 18.72 -9.69
C SER A 40 9.03 17.68 -10.81
N ARG A 41 8.70 18.09 -12.05
CA ARG A 41 8.69 17.18 -13.21
C ARG A 41 10.07 16.60 -13.49
N ILE A 42 11.12 17.43 -13.50
CA ILE A 42 12.52 16.96 -13.71
C ILE A 42 12.92 16.00 -12.61
N MET A 43 12.67 16.35 -11.34
CA MET A 43 13.03 15.50 -10.20
C MET A 43 12.25 14.18 -10.21
N ARG A 44 10.97 14.21 -10.54
CA ARG A 44 10.15 12.99 -10.67
C ARG A 44 10.69 12.08 -11.75
N LEU A 45 11.01 12.58 -12.93
CA LEU A 45 11.60 11.80 -14.02
C LEU A 45 12.97 11.23 -13.63
N GLY A 46 13.85 12.06 -13.04
CA GLY A 46 15.17 11.65 -12.61
C GLY A 46 15.15 10.58 -11.53
N LEU A 47 14.39 10.81 -10.45
CA LEU A 47 14.26 9.85 -9.34
C LEU A 47 13.62 8.53 -9.81
N THR A 48 12.55 8.60 -10.62
CA THR A 48 11.92 7.41 -11.19
C THR A 48 12.89 6.65 -12.08
N GLY A 49 13.59 7.34 -13.00
CA GLY A 49 14.56 6.71 -13.89
C GLY A 49 15.69 6.03 -13.13
N CYS A 50 16.31 6.73 -12.18
CA CYS A 50 17.38 6.16 -11.34
C CYS A 50 16.87 4.94 -10.52
N ALA A 51 15.71 5.05 -9.90
CA ALA A 51 15.17 3.96 -9.11
C ALA A 51 14.80 2.74 -9.97
N VAL A 52 14.21 2.96 -11.15
CA VAL A 52 13.90 1.88 -12.11
C VAL A 52 15.18 1.19 -12.57
N LEU A 53 16.24 1.94 -12.92
CA LEU A 53 17.53 1.37 -13.32
C LEU A 53 18.16 0.55 -12.20
N LEU A 54 18.14 1.05 -10.96
CA LEU A 54 18.70 0.34 -9.81
C LEU A 54 17.90 -0.95 -9.50
N LEU A 55 16.58 -0.87 -9.43
CA LEU A 55 15.73 -2.01 -9.08
C LEU A 55 15.69 -3.04 -10.21
N ALA A 56 15.55 -2.63 -11.47
CA ALA A 56 15.61 -3.53 -12.62
C ALA A 56 17.00 -4.16 -12.76
N GLY A 57 18.07 -3.38 -12.62
CA GLY A 57 19.43 -3.89 -12.61
C GLY A 57 19.65 -4.91 -11.49
N LYS A 58 19.11 -4.65 -10.28
CA LYS A 58 19.15 -5.61 -9.17
C LYS A 58 18.41 -6.90 -9.52
N ILE A 59 17.18 -6.80 -10.07
CA ILE A 59 16.38 -7.95 -10.47
C ILE A 59 17.08 -8.80 -11.52
N ILE A 60 17.67 -8.16 -12.55
CA ILE A 60 18.25 -8.87 -13.70
C ILE A 60 19.65 -9.41 -13.39
N LEU A 61 20.51 -8.60 -12.75
CA LEU A 61 21.93 -8.87 -12.62
C LEU A 61 22.34 -9.43 -11.26
N LEU A 62 21.65 -9.03 -10.18
CA LEU A 62 22.07 -9.29 -8.81
C LEU A 62 21.11 -10.23 -8.05
N THR A 63 20.11 -10.81 -8.73
CA THR A 63 19.18 -11.75 -8.10
C THR A 63 19.41 -13.17 -8.62
N GLY A 64 19.55 -14.12 -7.71
CA GLY A 64 19.61 -15.55 -8.04
C GLY A 64 18.22 -16.14 -8.26
N TYR A 65 18.03 -16.86 -9.36
CA TYR A 65 16.78 -17.55 -9.68
C TYR A 65 17.03 -19.05 -9.73
N GLU A 66 16.20 -19.81 -9.02
CA GLU A 66 16.32 -21.27 -8.94
C GLU A 66 15.82 -21.95 -10.22
N ALA A 67 14.79 -21.35 -10.86
CA ALA A 67 14.17 -21.91 -12.03
C ALA A 67 13.97 -20.86 -13.14
N ARG A 68 14.02 -21.30 -14.40
CA ARG A 68 13.82 -20.42 -15.58
C ARG A 68 12.43 -19.80 -15.61
N TRP A 69 11.39 -20.55 -15.17
CA TRP A 69 10.02 -20.04 -15.13
C TRP A 69 9.86 -18.79 -14.24
N GLN A 70 10.67 -18.66 -13.18
CA GLN A 70 10.65 -17.46 -12.30
C GLN A 70 11.05 -16.21 -13.08
N LYS A 71 12.04 -16.31 -13.98
CA LYS A 71 12.46 -15.18 -14.83
C LYS A 71 11.36 -14.79 -15.81
N VAL A 72 10.71 -15.79 -16.42
CA VAL A 72 9.60 -15.56 -17.34
C VAL A 72 8.43 -14.90 -16.61
N LEU A 73 8.05 -15.41 -15.45
CA LEU A 73 6.95 -14.84 -14.65
C LEU A 73 7.23 -13.39 -14.27
N ILE A 74 8.47 -13.09 -13.81
CA ILE A 74 8.88 -11.72 -13.48
C ILE A 74 8.79 -10.81 -14.71
N ALA A 75 9.29 -11.26 -15.86
CA ALA A 75 9.22 -10.49 -17.09
C ALA A 75 7.76 -10.20 -17.46
N VAL A 76 6.88 -11.21 -17.42
CA VAL A 76 5.45 -11.04 -17.70
C VAL A 76 4.79 -10.05 -16.75
N VAL A 77 5.05 -10.17 -15.44
CA VAL A 77 4.49 -9.24 -14.42
C VAL A 77 4.99 -7.82 -14.66
N LEU A 78 6.29 -7.63 -14.92
CA LEU A 78 6.84 -6.29 -15.16
C LEU A 78 6.33 -5.67 -16.45
N VAL A 79 6.27 -6.44 -17.55
CA VAL A 79 5.73 -5.96 -18.82
C VAL A 79 4.26 -5.59 -18.68
N TYR A 80 3.47 -6.46 -18.05
CA TYR A 80 2.04 -6.20 -17.85
C TYR A 80 1.82 -4.96 -16.96
N THR A 81 2.52 -4.86 -15.82
CA THR A 81 2.35 -3.71 -14.93
C THR A 81 2.84 -2.41 -15.54
N ALA A 82 3.90 -2.44 -16.35
CA ALA A 82 4.39 -1.28 -17.11
C ALA A 82 3.34 -0.84 -18.16
N PHE A 83 2.80 -1.79 -18.93
CA PHE A 83 1.75 -1.51 -19.90
C PHE A 83 0.49 -0.95 -19.23
N SER A 84 0.01 -1.59 -18.16
CA SER A 84 -1.17 -1.12 -17.42
C SER A 84 -0.95 0.27 -16.78
N SER A 85 0.27 0.56 -16.31
CA SER A 85 0.63 1.87 -15.78
C SER A 85 0.67 2.95 -16.87
N TRP A 86 1.15 2.60 -18.05
CA TRP A 86 1.14 3.49 -19.21
C TRP A 86 -0.28 3.81 -19.65
N ASN A 87 -1.12 2.78 -19.82
CA ASN A 87 -2.51 2.91 -20.27
C ASN A 87 -3.39 3.68 -19.26
N GLY A 88 -3.19 3.48 -17.97
CA GLY A 88 -3.97 4.11 -16.90
C GLY A 88 -3.35 5.36 -16.28
N GLY A 89 -2.23 5.89 -16.83
CA GLY A 89 -1.57 7.12 -16.36
C GLY A 89 -0.98 7.04 -14.93
N ASP A 90 -1.03 5.87 -14.28
CA ASP A 90 -0.58 5.67 -12.90
C ASP A 90 0.64 4.76 -12.81
N GLN A 91 1.81 5.35 -12.58
CA GLN A 91 3.09 4.65 -12.52
C GLN A 91 3.26 3.75 -11.28
N TRP A 92 2.45 3.94 -10.23
CA TRP A 92 2.66 3.26 -8.95
C TRP A 92 2.44 1.76 -9.03
N PHE A 93 1.62 1.27 -9.93
CA PHE A 93 1.44 -0.17 -10.13
C PHE A 93 2.72 -0.86 -10.59
N PHE A 94 3.41 -0.28 -11.57
CA PHE A 94 4.70 -0.78 -12.04
C PHE A 94 5.80 -0.63 -11.00
N LEU A 95 5.87 0.52 -10.32
CA LEU A 95 6.88 0.78 -9.29
C LEU A 95 6.71 -0.15 -8.07
N ALA A 96 5.46 -0.44 -7.68
CA ALA A 96 5.16 -1.42 -6.63
C ALA A 96 5.61 -2.83 -7.02
N ALA A 97 5.42 -3.24 -8.28
CA ALA A 97 5.93 -4.51 -8.79
C ALA A 97 7.46 -4.57 -8.76
N LEU A 98 8.15 -3.50 -9.18
CA LEU A 98 9.61 -3.42 -9.10
C LEU A 98 10.12 -3.53 -7.66
N VAL A 99 9.52 -2.80 -6.73
CA VAL A 99 9.88 -2.87 -5.30
C VAL A 99 9.67 -4.27 -4.75
N GLY A 100 8.48 -4.84 -4.97
CA GLY A 100 8.15 -6.16 -4.46
C GLY A 100 9.04 -7.27 -5.02
N LEU A 101 9.23 -7.31 -6.34
CA LEU A 101 10.08 -8.32 -6.99
C LEU A 101 11.57 -8.10 -6.66
N GLY A 102 11.98 -6.83 -6.55
CA GLY A 102 13.33 -6.46 -6.18
C GLY A 102 13.72 -6.82 -4.74
N ALA A 103 12.77 -7.00 -3.84
CA ALA A 103 13.04 -7.33 -2.44
C ALA A 103 13.55 -8.78 -2.22
N LYS A 104 13.56 -9.64 -3.25
CA LYS A 104 14.14 -10.98 -3.15
C LYS A 104 15.59 -10.92 -2.66
N ASP A 105 15.94 -11.78 -1.72
CA ASP A 105 17.27 -11.92 -1.11
C ASP A 105 17.78 -10.65 -0.38
N VAL A 106 16.89 -9.74 -0.07
CA VAL A 106 17.16 -8.59 0.79
C VAL A 106 16.60 -8.88 2.18
N ASP A 107 17.39 -8.57 3.20
CA ASP A 107 16.91 -8.66 4.58
C ASP A 107 15.76 -7.68 4.80
N TRP A 108 14.60 -8.24 5.20
CA TRP A 108 13.37 -7.47 5.32
C TRP A 108 13.43 -6.41 6.42
N GLU A 109 14.13 -6.69 7.55
CA GLU A 109 14.30 -5.71 8.62
C GLU A 109 15.10 -4.50 8.13
N THR A 110 16.16 -4.74 7.36
CA THR A 110 16.98 -3.69 6.75
C THR A 110 16.15 -2.85 5.77
N ALA A 111 15.41 -3.51 4.87
CA ALA A 111 14.54 -2.83 3.92
C ALA A 111 13.45 -2.00 4.64
N LEU A 112 12.84 -2.56 5.68
CA LEU A 112 11.80 -1.90 6.44
C LEU A 112 12.33 -0.74 7.29
N ARG A 113 13.56 -0.82 7.81
CA ARG A 113 14.23 0.29 8.49
C ARG A 113 14.52 1.44 7.50
N VAL A 114 15.02 1.12 6.30
CA VAL A 114 15.23 2.12 5.23
C VAL A 114 13.88 2.76 4.86
N TYR A 115 12.84 1.95 4.70
CA TYR A 115 11.48 2.44 4.46
C TYR A 115 11.07 3.44 5.56
N LEU A 116 11.10 3.03 6.82
CA LEU A 116 10.61 3.83 7.94
C LEU A 116 11.40 5.14 8.09
N VAL A 117 12.73 5.08 8.04
CA VAL A 117 13.58 6.27 8.15
C VAL A 117 13.32 7.24 7.00
N THR A 118 13.24 6.73 5.76
CA THR A 118 13.03 7.59 4.59
C THR A 118 11.61 8.18 4.56
N ALA A 119 10.59 7.40 4.93
CA ALA A 119 9.21 7.88 4.99
C ALA A 119 9.05 8.96 6.08
N VAL A 120 9.60 8.73 7.28
CA VAL A 120 9.55 9.73 8.37
C VAL A 120 10.32 10.99 7.98
N ALA A 121 11.53 10.85 7.42
CA ALA A 121 12.32 12.01 6.97
C ALA A 121 11.60 12.81 5.89
N GLY A 122 10.99 12.12 4.91
CA GLY A 122 10.18 12.75 3.86
C GLY A 122 8.95 13.47 4.41
N LEU A 123 8.21 12.84 5.33
CA LEU A 123 7.09 13.47 6.03
C LEU A 123 7.52 14.72 6.78
N VAL A 124 8.59 14.64 7.58
CA VAL A 124 9.11 15.79 8.34
C VAL A 124 9.53 16.92 7.40
N LEU A 125 10.24 16.58 6.31
CA LEU A 125 10.65 17.58 5.31
C LEU A 125 9.44 18.28 4.68
N VAL A 126 8.41 17.52 4.29
CA VAL A 126 7.18 18.11 3.71
C VAL A 126 6.48 19.02 4.72
N GLN A 127 6.39 18.61 6.00
CA GLN A 127 5.78 19.47 7.04
C GLN A 127 6.61 20.74 7.27
N LEU A 128 7.94 20.65 7.31
CA LEU A 128 8.80 21.83 7.44
C LEU A 128 8.62 22.79 6.26
N LEU A 129 8.57 22.26 5.03
CA LEU A 129 8.32 23.08 3.84
C LEU A 129 6.93 23.69 3.86
N HIS A 130 5.91 22.95 4.30
CA HIS A 130 4.53 23.40 4.37
C HIS A 130 4.32 24.53 5.39
N PHE A 131 4.91 24.43 6.59
CA PHE A 131 4.72 25.40 7.66
C PHE A 131 5.73 26.54 7.63
N ALA A 132 6.94 26.33 7.13
CA ALA A 132 8.02 27.32 7.19
C ALA A 132 8.26 28.08 5.89
N THR A 133 7.62 27.69 4.77
CA THR A 133 7.87 28.29 3.45
C THR A 133 6.58 28.48 2.65
N PRO A 134 6.54 29.41 1.68
CA PRO A 134 5.42 29.54 0.75
C PRO A 134 5.41 28.46 -0.35
N LEU A 135 6.37 27.51 -0.34
CA LEU A 135 6.52 26.49 -1.38
C LEU A 135 5.38 25.46 -1.40
N MET A 136 4.63 25.35 -0.32
CA MET A 136 3.50 24.44 -0.22
C MET A 136 2.28 25.18 0.35
N PRO A 137 1.42 25.73 -0.51
CA PRO A 137 0.24 26.48 -0.07
C PRO A 137 -0.73 25.58 0.69
N TYR A 138 -1.42 26.18 1.63
CA TYR A 138 -2.48 25.51 2.39
C TYR A 138 -3.69 25.26 1.49
N LYS A 139 -4.21 24.03 1.53
CA LYS A 139 -5.48 23.67 0.91
C LYS A 139 -6.42 23.11 1.97
N PHE A 140 -7.67 23.55 1.92
CA PHE A 140 -8.73 23.07 2.79
C PHE A 140 -9.68 22.18 1.99
N TYR A 141 -9.94 21.01 2.51
CA TYR A 141 -10.97 20.11 2.02
C TYR A 141 -11.96 19.80 3.14
N CYS A 142 -13.23 20.16 2.97
CA CYS A 142 -14.29 19.87 3.93
C CYS A 142 -13.91 20.21 5.40
N ARG A 143 -13.27 21.36 5.63
CA ARG A 143 -12.75 21.86 6.92
C ARG A 143 -11.48 21.14 7.44
N ASN A 144 -10.90 20.22 6.68
CA ASN A 144 -9.65 19.56 7.06
C ASN A 144 -8.48 20.10 6.24
N TRP A 145 -7.31 20.18 6.86
CA TRP A 145 -6.08 20.62 6.21
C TRP A 145 -5.43 19.46 5.46
N ASP A 146 -4.85 19.76 4.32
CA ASP A 146 -4.17 18.79 3.48
C ASP A 146 -2.73 18.48 3.90
N PHE A 147 -2.16 19.27 4.80
CA PHE A 147 -0.78 19.13 5.29
C PHE A 147 0.25 19.01 4.16
N GLY A 148 0.05 19.72 3.06
CA GLY A 148 0.95 19.72 1.92
C GLY A 148 0.78 18.54 0.95
N TYR A 149 -0.27 17.72 1.08
CA TYR A 149 -0.50 16.54 0.24
C TYR A 149 -1.76 16.61 -0.63
N GLY A 150 -2.29 17.80 -0.86
CA GLY A 150 -3.44 18.03 -1.72
C GLY A 150 -4.79 17.59 -1.15
N HIS A 151 -4.79 16.63 -0.23
CA HIS A 151 -5.98 16.14 0.45
C HIS A 151 -5.59 15.54 1.82
N TYR A 152 -6.45 15.70 2.84
CA TYR A 152 -6.20 15.18 4.19
C TYR A 152 -6.01 13.65 4.24
N ASN A 153 -6.70 12.88 3.37
CA ASN A 153 -6.46 11.44 3.22
C ASN A 153 -5.08 11.13 2.60
N GLY A 154 -4.54 12.05 1.79
CA GLY A 154 -3.17 11.93 1.27
C GLY A 154 -2.13 11.94 2.39
N PHE A 155 -2.26 12.84 3.36
CA PHE A 155 -1.43 12.86 4.55
C PHE A 155 -1.69 11.64 5.44
N GLY A 156 -2.97 11.30 5.69
CA GLY A 156 -3.36 10.12 6.45
C GLY A 156 -2.77 8.82 5.92
N ALA A 157 -2.73 8.65 4.59
CA ALA A 157 -2.15 7.47 3.94
C ALA A 157 -0.67 7.28 4.29
N ARG A 158 0.11 8.37 4.35
CA ARG A 158 1.53 8.33 4.71
C ARG A 158 1.75 7.99 6.17
N LEU A 159 0.90 8.55 7.04
CA LEU A 159 0.90 8.19 8.47
C LEU A 159 0.57 6.71 8.68
N VAL A 160 -0.34 6.13 7.88
CA VAL A 160 -0.61 4.67 7.86
C VAL A 160 0.65 3.89 7.49
N GLY A 161 1.38 4.29 6.45
CA GLY A 161 2.60 3.62 6.04
C GLY A 161 3.66 3.60 7.15
N VAL A 162 3.87 4.74 7.83
CA VAL A 162 4.77 4.84 9.00
C VAL A 162 4.28 3.96 10.14
N PHE A 163 2.99 4.02 10.46
CA PHE A 163 2.38 3.22 11.53
C PHE A 163 2.55 1.72 11.28
N PHE A 164 2.22 1.26 10.08
CA PHE A 164 2.32 -0.14 9.68
C PHE A 164 3.77 -0.63 9.67
N ALA A 165 4.69 0.18 9.14
CA ALA A 165 6.11 -0.15 9.12
C ALA A 165 6.68 -0.23 10.54
N TRP A 166 6.35 0.74 11.41
CA TRP A 166 6.79 0.74 12.81
C TRP A 166 6.22 -0.46 13.57
N GLY A 167 4.90 -0.68 13.48
CA GLY A 167 4.24 -1.80 14.12
C GLY A 167 4.83 -3.14 13.70
N TRP A 168 5.01 -3.37 12.38
CA TRP A 168 5.60 -4.61 11.87
C TRP A 168 7.06 -4.78 12.28
N LEU A 169 7.89 -3.74 12.18
CA LEU A 169 9.30 -3.80 12.55
C LEU A 169 9.51 -4.13 14.03
N ARG A 170 8.60 -3.68 14.89
CA ARG A 170 8.73 -3.76 16.35
C ARG A 170 7.85 -4.83 16.99
N HIS A 171 7.02 -5.56 16.23
CA HIS A 171 5.95 -6.41 16.77
C HIS A 171 6.38 -7.35 17.89
N ASP A 172 7.54 -8.04 17.76
CA ASP A 172 8.08 -8.94 18.78
C ASP A 172 8.63 -8.21 20.02
N ARG A 173 8.89 -6.91 19.91
CA ARG A 173 9.62 -6.11 20.92
C ARG A 173 8.87 -4.83 21.29
N LEU A 174 7.56 -4.77 21.06
CA LEU A 174 6.73 -3.61 21.42
C LEU A 174 6.78 -3.38 22.93
N ARG A 175 7.33 -2.23 23.34
CA ARG A 175 7.38 -1.76 24.71
C ARG A 175 6.25 -0.76 24.97
N ALA A 176 6.05 -0.35 26.21
CA ALA A 176 5.04 0.65 26.57
C ALA A 176 5.16 1.95 25.74
N PHE A 177 6.40 2.37 25.46
CA PHE A 177 6.64 3.54 24.61
C PHE A 177 6.18 3.32 23.15
N ASP A 178 6.40 2.15 22.57
CA ASP A 178 5.94 1.84 21.21
C ASP A 178 4.40 1.85 21.16
N TRP A 179 3.74 1.23 22.16
CA TRP A 179 2.28 1.25 22.27
C TRP A 179 1.71 2.66 22.41
N ALA A 180 2.32 3.48 23.29
CA ALA A 180 1.91 4.87 23.45
C ALA A 180 2.12 5.69 22.17
N GLY A 181 3.25 5.50 21.48
CA GLY A 181 3.55 6.17 20.22
C GLY A 181 2.59 5.80 19.09
N LEU A 182 2.29 4.49 18.95
CA LEU A 182 1.31 4.02 17.97
C LEU A 182 -0.09 4.55 18.29
N ALA A 183 -0.52 4.50 19.55
CA ALA A 183 -1.81 5.07 19.95
C ALA A 183 -1.88 6.57 19.69
N ALA A 184 -0.83 7.32 20.05
CA ALA A 184 -0.76 8.77 19.81
C ALA A 184 -0.83 9.09 18.31
N LEU A 185 -0.11 8.34 17.46
CA LEU A 185 -0.14 8.53 16.01
C LEU A 185 -1.52 8.25 15.41
N ALA A 186 -2.20 7.19 15.87
CA ALA A 186 -3.57 6.88 15.43
C ALA A 186 -4.55 7.98 15.85
N ILE A 187 -4.51 8.42 17.13
CA ILE A 187 -5.36 9.50 17.64
C ILE A 187 -5.07 10.81 16.90
N PHE A 188 -3.81 11.14 16.66
CA PHE A 188 -3.40 12.30 15.86
C PHE A 188 -4.03 12.24 14.46
N THR A 189 -3.94 11.09 13.79
CA THR A 189 -4.50 10.89 12.43
C THR A 189 -6.01 11.11 12.39
N TYR A 190 -6.72 10.73 13.44
CA TYR A 190 -8.16 10.96 13.57
C TYR A 190 -8.51 12.41 13.89
N LYS A 191 -7.79 13.04 14.84
CA LYS A 191 -8.15 14.35 15.37
C LYS A 191 -7.64 15.52 14.54
N VAL A 192 -6.46 15.38 13.92
CA VAL A 192 -5.78 16.51 13.26
C VAL A 192 -6.07 16.52 11.76
N PRO A 193 -5.66 15.55 10.93
CA PRO A 193 -6.08 15.54 9.53
C PRO A 193 -7.52 15.06 9.35
N GLY A 194 -8.12 14.36 10.32
CA GLY A 194 -9.48 13.85 10.21
C GLY A 194 -9.63 12.67 9.25
N SER A 195 -8.54 11.95 8.93
CA SER A 195 -8.55 10.82 8.01
C SER A 195 -9.10 9.55 8.67
N ARG A 196 -10.42 9.33 8.55
CA ARG A 196 -11.12 8.21 9.18
C ARG A 196 -10.67 6.85 8.66
N GLY A 197 -10.45 6.71 7.34
CA GLY A 197 -9.97 5.47 6.73
C GLY A 197 -8.59 5.07 7.25
N ALA A 198 -7.67 6.04 7.32
CA ALA A 198 -6.34 5.85 7.87
C ALA A 198 -6.39 5.44 9.35
N PHE A 199 -7.15 6.17 10.17
CA PHE A 199 -7.36 5.82 11.58
C PHE A 199 -7.92 4.40 11.74
N GLY A 200 -8.92 4.02 10.94
CA GLY A 200 -9.52 2.69 10.99
C GLY A 200 -8.49 1.57 10.75
N GLY A 201 -7.65 1.71 9.71
CA GLY A 201 -6.56 0.75 9.43
C GLY A 201 -5.55 0.65 10.57
N MET A 202 -5.14 1.80 11.13
CA MET A 202 -4.23 1.84 12.29
C MET A 202 -4.85 1.21 13.53
N ALA A 203 -6.11 1.54 13.85
CA ALA A 203 -6.82 1.01 15.00
C ALA A 203 -6.96 -0.52 14.92
N VAL A 204 -7.28 -1.04 13.73
CA VAL A 204 -7.36 -2.49 13.51
C VAL A 204 -6.02 -3.16 13.78
N LEU A 205 -4.90 -2.66 13.20
CA LEU A 205 -3.59 -3.26 13.45
C LEU A 205 -3.21 -3.19 14.93
N PHE A 206 -3.45 -2.05 15.57
CA PHE A 206 -3.19 -1.85 17.00
C PHE A 206 -3.94 -2.88 17.86
N VAL A 207 -5.25 -3.02 17.63
CA VAL A 207 -6.10 -3.95 18.37
C VAL A 207 -5.68 -5.40 18.10
N LEU A 208 -5.43 -5.77 16.84
CA LEU A 208 -5.02 -7.13 16.50
C LEU A 208 -3.67 -7.50 17.13
N PHE A 209 -2.69 -6.60 17.14
CA PHE A 209 -1.41 -6.83 17.83
C PHE A 209 -1.58 -6.95 19.35
N PHE A 210 -2.44 -6.10 19.93
CA PHE A 210 -2.74 -6.18 21.35
C PHE A 210 -3.40 -7.51 21.72
N VAL A 211 -4.41 -7.93 20.96
CA VAL A 211 -5.09 -9.22 21.17
C VAL A 211 -4.15 -10.40 20.90
N GLN A 212 -3.29 -10.33 19.88
CA GLN A 212 -2.27 -11.36 19.62
C GLN A 212 -1.34 -11.54 20.81
N ARG A 213 -0.97 -10.47 21.49
CA ARG A 213 -0.11 -10.51 22.67
C ARG A 213 -0.80 -11.19 23.87
N LEU A 214 -2.11 -11.02 24.01
CA LEU A 214 -2.91 -11.62 25.06
C LEU A 214 -3.32 -13.06 24.75
N LEU A 215 -3.65 -13.33 23.50
CA LEU A 215 -4.23 -14.59 23.03
C LEU A 215 -3.48 -15.11 21.80
N PRO A 216 -2.18 -15.45 21.90
CA PRO A 216 -1.37 -15.85 20.74
C PRO A 216 -1.93 -17.10 20.03
N ARG A 217 -2.51 -18.05 20.78
CA ARG A 217 -3.09 -19.29 20.23
C ARG A 217 -4.26 -19.03 19.28
N LEU A 218 -4.99 -17.93 19.46
CA LEU A 218 -6.09 -17.54 18.56
C LEU A 218 -5.57 -17.28 17.14
N PHE A 219 -4.43 -16.60 17.04
CA PHE A 219 -3.82 -16.20 15.77
C PHE A 219 -3.02 -17.31 15.09
N ASP A 220 -2.71 -18.40 15.79
CA ASP A 220 -2.13 -19.60 15.21
C ASP A 220 -3.19 -20.64 14.80
N SER A 221 -4.47 -20.32 14.98
CA SER A 221 -5.58 -21.22 14.68
C SER A 221 -5.89 -21.28 13.17
N LYS A 222 -6.33 -22.45 12.70
CA LYS A 222 -6.83 -22.64 11.33
C LYS A 222 -8.03 -21.72 11.02
N ILE A 223 -8.84 -21.42 12.04
CA ILE A 223 -10.00 -20.52 11.91
C ILE A 223 -9.53 -19.11 11.57
N PHE A 224 -8.56 -18.57 12.29
CA PHE A 224 -8.00 -17.25 12.00
C PHE A 224 -7.44 -17.16 10.57
N TYR A 225 -6.64 -18.13 10.16
CA TYR A 225 -6.08 -18.14 8.80
C TYR A 225 -7.17 -18.28 7.72
N GLY A 226 -8.20 -19.09 7.98
CA GLY A 226 -9.36 -19.21 7.09
C GLY A 226 -10.13 -17.91 6.94
N LEU A 227 -10.38 -17.21 8.04
CA LEU A 227 -11.04 -15.90 8.04
C LEU A 227 -10.18 -14.83 7.35
N ALA A 228 -8.87 -14.83 7.59
CA ALA A 228 -7.95 -13.92 6.93
C ALA A 228 -7.92 -14.10 5.41
N LEU A 229 -8.00 -15.34 4.91
CA LEU A 229 -8.11 -15.65 3.48
C LEU A 229 -9.46 -15.27 2.88
N ALA A 230 -10.55 -15.46 3.64
CA ALA A 230 -11.90 -15.14 3.18
C ALA A 230 -12.17 -13.62 3.14
N LEU A 231 -11.54 -12.85 4.02
CA LEU A 231 -11.81 -11.42 4.20
C LEU A 231 -11.66 -10.59 2.92
N PRO A 232 -10.55 -10.63 2.16
CA PRO A 232 -10.42 -9.83 0.94
C PRO A 232 -11.46 -10.22 -0.12
N VAL A 233 -11.82 -11.49 -0.21
CA VAL A 233 -12.86 -11.97 -1.13
C VAL A 233 -14.22 -11.44 -0.71
N ALA A 234 -14.55 -11.56 0.58
CA ALA A 234 -15.82 -11.07 1.11
C ALA A 234 -15.97 -9.55 0.90
N LEU A 235 -14.91 -8.77 1.15
CA LEU A 235 -14.94 -7.33 0.95
C LEU A 235 -15.02 -6.94 -0.54
N ALA A 236 -14.37 -7.69 -1.42
CA ALA A 236 -14.50 -7.48 -2.86
C ALA A 236 -15.93 -7.73 -3.34
N VAL A 237 -16.52 -8.87 -2.97
CA VAL A 237 -17.92 -9.21 -3.29
C VAL A 237 -18.87 -8.17 -2.70
N PHE A 238 -18.67 -7.79 -1.44
CA PHE A 238 -19.48 -6.76 -0.80
C PHE A 238 -19.39 -5.40 -1.49
N SER A 239 -18.18 -4.97 -1.90
CA SER A 239 -17.98 -3.71 -2.60
C SER A 239 -18.71 -3.67 -3.94
N LEU A 240 -18.59 -4.74 -4.72
CA LEU A 240 -19.29 -4.89 -6.00
C LEU A 240 -20.82 -4.93 -5.78
N TYR A 241 -21.29 -5.69 -4.81
CA TYR A 241 -22.71 -5.77 -4.45
C TYR A 241 -23.24 -4.40 -4.02
N ALA A 242 -22.54 -3.70 -3.12
CA ALA A 242 -22.99 -2.39 -2.64
C ALA A 242 -23.02 -1.35 -3.79
N GLY A 243 -21.98 -1.33 -4.64
CA GLY A 243 -21.96 -0.44 -5.83
C GLY A 243 -23.09 -0.74 -6.82
N TYR A 244 -23.42 -2.03 -7.01
CA TYR A 244 -24.51 -2.43 -7.92
C TYR A 244 -25.89 -2.09 -7.39
N VAL A 245 -26.17 -2.36 -6.10
CA VAL A 245 -27.54 -2.30 -5.54
C VAL A 245 -27.88 -1.00 -4.82
N TYR A 246 -26.89 -0.18 -4.46
CA TYR A 246 -27.14 1.11 -3.81
C TYR A 246 -27.79 2.06 -4.81
N ASN A 247 -28.92 2.66 -4.46
CA ASN A 247 -29.59 3.67 -5.27
C ASN A 247 -29.51 5.02 -4.56
N PRO A 248 -28.72 5.99 -5.05
CA PRO A 248 -28.59 7.31 -4.42
C PRO A 248 -29.86 8.15 -4.53
N GLU A 249 -30.74 7.89 -5.53
CA GLU A 249 -32.02 8.60 -5.68
C GLU A 249 -33.07 8.11 -4.68
N TRP A 250 -33.03 6.81 -4.34
CA TRP A 250 -33.94 6.16 -3.40
C TRP A 250 -33.19 5.37 -2.31
N PRO A 251 -32.35 6.02 -1.51
CA PRO A 251 -31.47 5.31 -0.56
C PRO A 251 -32.24 4.61 0.55
N TYR A 252 -33.49 5.02 0.81
CA TYR A 252 -34.35 4.45 1.86
C TYR A 252 -34.90 3.05 1.53
N GLU A 253 -34.89 2.64 0.27
CA GLU A 253 -35.34 1.28 -0.10
C GLU A 253 -34.49 0.19 0.59
N ARG A 254 -33.25 0.53 0.94
CA ARG A 254 -32.30 -0.39 1.59
C ARG A 254 -31.68 0.26 2.82
N MET A 255 -32.47 0.41 3.87
CA MET A 255 -32.07 1.08 5.10
C MET A 255 -30.74 0.60 5.67
N ALA A 256 -30.44 -0.71 5.62
CA ALA A 256 -29.19 -1.25 6.10
C ALA A 256 -27.98 -0.72 5.30
N LEU A 257 -28.10 -0.62 3.97
CA LEU A 257 -27.04 -0.04 3.13
C LEU A 257 -26.92 1.47 3.35
N LEU A 258 -28.03 2.18 3.54
CA LEU A 258 -27.98 3.60 3.87
C LEU A 258 -27.24 3.86 5.18
N LEU A 259 -27.57 3.12 6.24
CA LEU A 259 -26.89 3.26 7.54
C LEU A 259 -25.39 2.92 7.44
N LEU A 260 -25.03 1.88 6.68
CA LEU A 260 -23.64 1.56 6.41
C LEU A 260 -22.96 2.66 5.57
N SER A 261 -23.63 3.22 4.58
CA SER A 261 -23.11 4.33 3.77
C SER A 261 -22.81 5.54 4.65
N ILE A 262 -23.73 5.91 5.55
CA ILE A 262 -23.54 7.00 6.51
C ILE A 262 -22.33 6.71 7.41
N ALA A 263 -22.20 5.49 7.94
CA ALA A 263 -21.08 5.07 8.77
C ALA A 263 -19.74 5.14 8.00
N LEU A 264 -19.78 4.85 6.70
CA LEU A 264 -18.63 4.93 5.78
C LEU A 264 -18.50 6.30 5.06
N SER A 265 -19.13 7.34 5.61
CA SER A 265 -19.01 8.71 5.11
C SER A 265 -19.57 8.93 3.69
N GLY A 266 -20.67 8.27 3.34
CA GLY A 266 -21.36 8.42 2.05
C GLY A 266 -20.74 7.68 0.88
N ARG A 267 -19.83 6.76 1.12
CA ARG A 267 -19.01 6.12 0.06
C ARG A 267 -19.81 5.28 -0.93
N PHE A 268 -20.97 4.76 -0.54
CA PHE A 268 -21.74 3.89 -1.45
C PHE A 268 -22.32 4.64 -2.65
N GLU A 269 -22.58 5.94 -2.51
CA GLU A 269 -22.93 6.80 -3.65
C GLU A 269 -21.79 6.89 -4.65
N ILE A 270 -20.54 7.11 -4.18
CA ILE A 270 -19.35 7.11 -5.03
C ILE A 270 -19.18 5.75 -5.72
N TRP A 271 -19.36 4.64 -4.98
CA TRP A 271 -19.24 3.29 -5.52
C TRP A 271 -20.28 2.99 -6.58
N HIS A 272 -21.52 3.44 -6.36
CA HIS A 272 -22.62 3.32 -7.33
C HIS A 272 -22.31 4.09 -8.61
N ASN A 273 -21.96 5.37 -8.47
CA ASN A 273 -21.66 6.24 -9.61
C ASN A 273 -20.54 5.65 -10.47
N VAL A 274 -19.46 5.19 -9.83
CA VAL A 274 -18.34 4.56 -10.54
C VAL A 274 -18.77 3.26 -11.21
N PHE A 275 -19.53 2.41 -10.51
CA PHE A 275 -19.96 1.10 -11.04
C PHE A 275 -20.77 1.26 -12.33
N TRP A 276 -21.63 2.28 -12.41
CA TRP A 276 -22.54 2.49 -13.53
C TRP A 276 -22.00 3.45 -14.60
N SER A 277 -21.03 4.30 -14.27
CA SER A 277 -20.47 5.27 -15.25
C SER A 277 -19.38 4.69 -16.15
N ALA A 278 -18.77 3.57 -15.77
CA ALA A 278 -17.62 3.06 -16.47
C ALA A 278 -17.72 1.55 -16.75
N PRO A 279 -17.66 1.12 -18.03
CA PRO A 279 -17.64 -0.29 -18.33
C PRO A 279 -16.35 -0.95 -17.86
N LEU A 280 -16.47 -2.11 -17.23
CA LEU A 280 -15.32 -2.97 -16.91
C LEU A 280 -14.62 -3.38 -18.20
N SER A 281 -13.36 -3.01 -18.34
CA SER A 281 -12.52 -3.41 -19.48
C SER A 281 -11.54 -4.53 -19.07
N LEU A 282 -11.03 -5.24 -20.08
CA LEU A 282 -10.05 -6.29 -19.83
C LEU A 282 -8.71 -5.72 -19.33
N LEU A 283 -8.29 -4.58 -19.87
CA LEU A 283 -6.96 -3.99 -19.66
C LEU A 283 -6.97 -2.71 -18.79
N GLY A 284 -8.13 -2.24 -18.37
CA GLY A 284 -8.27 -0.97 -17.64
C GLY A 284 -8.28 0.23 -18.58
N GLY A 285 -7.98 1.39 -18.06
CA GLY A 285 -7.88 2.61 -18.87
C GLY A 285 -9.01 3.60 -18.66
N LEU A 286 -9.65 3.59 -17.49
CA LEU A 286 -10.44 4.75 -17.10
C LEU A 286 -9.51 5.94 -16.97
N PRO A 287 -9.80 7.06 -17.67
CA PRO A 287 -9.07 8.28 -17.44
C PRO A 287 -9.21 8.66 -15.96
N THR A 288 -8.09 8.85 -15.31
CA THR A 288 -8.03 9.45 -13.97
C THR A 288 -8.10 10.98 -14.10
N ASP A 289 -8.76 11.46 -15.16
CA ASP A 289 -8.90 12.87 -15.42
C ASP A 289 -9.72 13.51 -14.31
N GLY A 290 -9.00 14.12 -13.42
CA GLY A 290 -9.23 15.23 -12.53
C GLY A 290 -10.62 15.62 -12.02
N ASP A 291 -11.68 15.02 -12.49
CA ASP A 291 -13.02 15.25 -11.99
C ASP A 291 -13.22 14.54 -10.66
N GLU A 292 -13.51 15.29 -9.63
CA GLU A 292 -13.78 14.84 -8.26
C GLU A 292 -14.83 13.70 -8.18
N HIS A 293 -15.64 13.57 -9.22
CA HIS A 293 -16.70 12.56 -9.32
C HIS A 293 -16.18 11.13 -9.61
N HIS A 294 -14.90 10.96 -9.97
CA HIS A 294 -14.32 9.63 -10.28
C HIS A 294 -13.26 9.16 -9.27
N ALA A 295 -13.11 9.85 -8.15
CA ALA A 295 -12.19 9.44 -7.10
C ALA A 295 -12.71 8.20 -6.37
N ILE A 296 -12.32 7.01 -6.83
CA ILE A 296 -12.66 5.75 -6.18
C ILE A 296 -11.77 5.56 -4.96
N ASP A 297 -12.35 5.61 -3.78
CA ASP A 297 -11.64 5.44 -2.51
C ASP A 297 -11.72 4.01 -1.94
N ASN A 298 -12.11 3.03 -2.75
CA ASN A 298 -12.17 1.61 -2.43
C ASN A 298 -11.29 0.84 -3.42
N THR A 299 -10.25 0.18 -2.93
CA THR A 299 -9.32 -0.58 -3.77
C THR A 299 -10.00 -1.73 -4.53
N PHE A 300 -11.01 -2.37 -3.94
CA PHE A 300 -11.69 -3.52 -4.57
C PHE A 300 -12.54 -3.12 -5.78
N LEU A 301 -12.93 -1.86 -5.88
CA LEU A 301 -13.56 -1.28 -7.06
C LEU A 301 -12.54 -0.59 -7.97
N ALA A 302 -11.61 0.14 -7.39
CA ALA A 302 -10.64 0.94 -8.14
C ALA A 302 -9.70 0.08 -9.00
N VAL A 303 -9.24 -1.07 -8.48
CA VAL A 303 -8.30 -1.92 -9.21
C VAL A 303 -8.94 -2.51 -10.47
N PRO A 304 -10.14 -3.15 -10.44
CA PRO A 304 -10.77 -3.64 -11.67
C PRO A 304 -11.10 -2.52 -12.66
N MET A 305 -11.48 -1.33 -12.20
CA MET A 305 -11.80 -0.19 -13.07
C MET A 305 -10.53 0.39 -13.73
N ASN A 306 -9.50 0.68 -12.93
CA ASN A 306 -8.30 1.38 -13.40
C ASN A 306 -7.30 0.44 -14.08
N LYS A 307 -7.16 -0.81 -13.60
CA LYS A 307 -6.18 -1.79 -14.09
C LYS A 307 -6.81 -2.91 -14.91
N GLY A 308 -8.13 -2.88 -15.07
CA GLY A 308 -8.89 -3.89 -15.78
C GLY A 308 -9.05 -5.22 -15.06
N LEU A 309 -9.81 -6.12 -15.66
CA LEU A 309 -10.04 -7.44 -15.08
C LEU A 309 -8.76 -8.26 -14.94
N LEU A 310 -7.82 -8.18 -15.89
CA LEU A 310 -6.52 -8.85 -15.78
C LEU A 310 -5.69 -8.31 -14.62
N GLY A 311 -5.69 -7.00 -14.40
CA GLY A 311 -5.03 -6.38 -13.25
C GLY A 311 -5.66 -6.80 -11.93
N ALA A 312 -6.99 -6.84 -11.87
CA ALA A 312 -7.71 -7.29 -10.69
C ALA A 312 -7.40 -8.76 -10.35
N ILE A 313 -7.42 -9.64 -11.37
CA ILE A 313 -7.07 -11.05 -11.19
C ILE A 313 -5.61 -11.20 -10.72
N LEU A 314 -4.66 -10.48 -11.32
CA LEU A 314 -3.26 -10.52 -10.91
C LEU A 314 -3.09 -10.08 -9.45
N VAL A 315 -3.66 -8.94 -9.09
CA VAL A 315 -3.57 -8.39 -7.72
C VAL A 315 -4.22 -9.32 -6.71
N ALA A 316 -5.42 -9.82 -7.01
CA ALA A 316 -6.13 -10.77 -6.14
C ALA A 316 -5.35 -12.08 -5.98
N ALA A 317 -4.84 -12.65 -7.08
CA ALA A 317 -4.05 -13.88 -7.04
C ALA A 317 -2.77 -13.71 -6.22
N VAL A 318 -2.02 -12.62 -6.43
CA VAL A 318 -0.80 -12.30 -5.68
C VAL A 318 -1.12 -12.13 -4.20
N PHE A 319 -2.17 -11.40 -3.86
CA PHE A 319 -2.53 -11.13 -2.47
C PHE A 319 -3.02 -12.38 -1.72
N LEU A 320 -3.91 -13.17 -2.34
CA LEU A 320 -4.41 -14.42 -1.77
C LEU A 320 -3.30 -15.47 -1.64
N LEU A 321 -2.40 -15.56 -2.63
CA LEU A 321 -1.26 -16.46 -2.57
C LEU A 321 -0.26 -16.04 -1.47
N LEU A 322 -0.07 -14.73 -1.27
CA LEU A 322 0.74 -14.21 -0.17
C LEU A 322 0.14 -14.61 1.19
N LEU A 323 -1.14 -14.35 1.41
CA LEU A 323 -1.85 -14.74 2.63
C LEU A 323 -1.78 -16.25 2.87
N TRP A 324 -2.05 -17.06 1.83
CA TRP A 324 -2.00 -18.51 1.92
C TRP A 324 -0.61 -19.02 2.29
N ARG A 325 0.45 -18.50 1.67
CA ARG A 325 1.84 -18.91 1.97
C ARG A 325 2.27 -18.51 3.37
N LEU A 326 1.89 -17.34 3.84
CA LEU A 326 2.15 -16.87 5.20
C LEU A 326 1.38 -17.72 6.23
N ALA A 327 0.10 -18.00 5.97
CA ALA A 327 -0.72 -18.87 6.79
C ALA A 327 -0.13 -20.28 6.89
N LYS A 328 0.31 -20.86 5.75
CA LYS A 328 0.96 -22.20 5.74
C LYS A 328 2.28 -22.23 6.53
N LYS A 329 2.98 -21.09 6.60
CA LYS A 329 4.22 -20.95 7.39
C LYS A 329 3.96 -20.50 8.83
N HIS A 330 2.71 -20.42 9.28
CA HIS A 330 2.31 -19.93 10.61
C HIS A 330 2.87 -18.55 10.95
N ARG A 331 2.96 -17.65 9.94
CA ARG A 331 3.43 -16.26 10.09
C ARG A 331 2.25 -15.36 10.50
N SER A 332 1.74 -15.57 11.71
CA SER A 332 0.52 -14.89 12.19
C SER A 332 0.64 -13.37 12.21
N THR A 333 1.78 -12.82 12.54
CA THR A 333 2.03 -11.37 12.56
C THR A 333 1.88 -10.74 11.19
N GLU A 334 2.51 -11.33 10.17
CA GLU A 334 2.39 -10.82 8.80
C GLU A 334 0.96 -10.97 8.26
N VAL A 335 0.27 -12.06 8.64
CA VAL A 335 -1.16 -12.22 8.29
C VAL A 335 -2.00 -11.13 8.96
N ILE A 336 -1.76 -10.80 10.24
CA ILE A 336 -2.41 -9.67 10.93
C ILE A 336 -2.17 -8.36 10.20
N CYS A 337 -0.92 -8.08 9.80
CA CYS A 337 -0.58 -6.90 9.01
C CYS A 337 -1.39 -6.81 7.71
N LEU A 338 -1.52 -7.93 7.00
CA LEU A 338 -2.29 -7.99 5.75
C LEU A 338 -3.80 -7.88 5.97
N VAL A 339 -4.33 -8.41 7.09
CA VAL A 339 -5.73 -8.20 7.49
C VAL A 339 -6.01 -6.72 7.75
N ALA A 340 -5.14 -6.05 8.51
CA ALA A 340 -5.28 -4.61 8.75
C ALA A 340 -5.17 -3.79 7.45
N LEU A 341 -4.22 -4.14 6.57
CA LEU A 341 -4.12 -3.54 5.24
C LEU A 341 -5.39 -3.75 4.42
N THR A 342 -5.96 -4.96 4.43
CA THR A 342 -7.19 -5.29 3.69
C THR A 342 -8.34 -4.38 4.10
N LEU A 343 -8.54 -4.17 5.40
CA LEU A 343 -9.57 -3.27 5.92
C LEU A 343 -9.27 -1.80 5.63
N TYR A 344 -7.99 -1.40 5.65
CA TYR A 344 -7.59 -0.07 5.21
C TYR A 344 -7.89 0.15 3.71
N LEU A 345 -7.55 -0.81 2.86
CA LEU A 345 -7.78 -0.76 1.42
C LEU A 345 -9.27 -0.84 1.01
N PHE A 346 -10.11 -1.35 1.88
CA PHE A 346 -11.56 -1.27 1.72
C PHE A 346 -12.07 0.17 1.87
N MET A 347 -11.37 0.98 2.66
CA MET A 347 -11.70 2.38 2.92
C MET A 347 -10.88 3.37 2.07
N GLU A 348 -9.80 2.94 1.44
CA GLU A 348 -8.87 3.80 0.71
C GLU A 348 -8.30 3.09 -0.53
N ASN A 349 -8.13 3.84 -1.62
CA ASN A 349 -7.52 3.32 -2.84
C ASN A 349 -6.01 3.64 -2.88
N LYS A 350 -5.21 2.95 -2.07
CA LYS A 350 -3.76 3.16 -1.97
C LYS A 350 -2.94 1.86 -2.01
N PRO A 351 -3.33 0.81 -2.80
CA PRO A 351 -2.66 -0.49 -2.74
C PRO A 351 -1.22 -0.42 -3.24
N PHE A 352 -0.93 0.44 -4.21
CA PHE A 352 0.36 0.56 -4.87
C PHE A 352 1.18 1.76 -4.40
N LEU A 353 0.59 2.67 -3.61
CA LEU A 353 1.31 3.82 -3.08
C LEU A 353 2.33 3.36 -2.05
N LEU A 354 3.61 3.47 -2.42
CA LEU A 354 4.71 2.95 -1.62
C LEU A 354 4.76 3.55 -0.21
N SER A 355 4.52 4.84 -0.08
CA SER A 355 4.50 5.53 1.22
C SER A 355 3.33 5.13 2.14
N ALA A 356 2.30 4.45 1.61
CA ALA A 356 1.16 3.97 2.40
C ALA A 356 1.20 2.44 2.66
N ASN A 357 1.96 1.69 1.86
CA ASN A 357 1.94 0.24 1.89
C ASN A 357 3.35 -0.37 2.02
N PRO A 358 3.89 -0.51 3.24
CA PRO A 358 5.17 -1.17 3.49
C PRO A 358 5.14 -2.68 3.19
N PHE A 359 3.96 -3.31 3.12
CA PHE A 359 3.82 -4.75 2.95
C PHE A 359 4.09 -5.23 1.51
N LEU A 360 4.31 -4.30 0.57
CA LEU A 360 4.91 -4.61 -0.74
C LEU A 360 6.27 -5.30 -0.60
N LEU A 361 6.97 -5.09 0.51
CA LEU A 361 8.22 -5.78 0.84
C LEU A 361 8.05 -7.29 1.12
N MET A 362 6.80 -7.77 1.36
CA MET A 362 6.49 -9.19 1.53
C MET A 362 6.32 -9.95 0.20
N LEU A 363 6.21 -9.26 -0.94
CA LEU A 363 5.92 -9.88 -2.24
C LEU A 363 6.91 -10.98 -2.66
N PRO A 364 8.20 -10.99 -2.26
CA PRO A 364 9.08 -12.11 -2.55
C PRO A 364 8.56 -13.47 -2.05
N VAL A 365 7.77 -13.49 -0.98
CA VAL A 365 7.16 -14.73 -0.46
C VAL A 365 6.23 -15.38 -1.50
N VAL A 366 5.62 -14.58 -2.38
CA VAL A 366 4.72 -15.07 -3.44
C VAL A 366 5.47 -15.73 -4.58
N PHE A 367 6.54 -15.09 -5.03
CA PHE A 367 7.23 -15.49 -6.27
C PHE A 367 8.39 -16.44 -6.01
N PHE A 368 8.91 -16.42 -4.79
CA PHE A 368 10.08 -17.20 -4.39
C PHE A 368 9.77 -17.91 -3.07
N ASN A 369 10.36 -19.07 -2.82
CA ASN A 369 10.28 -19.71 -1.51
C ASN A 369 11.12 -18.95 -0.45
N ALA A 370 11.18 -17.64 -0.57
CA ALA A 370 11.98 -16.81 0.30
C ALA A 370 11.49 -16.92 1.75
N GLU A 371 12.36 -17.29 2.64
CA GLU A 371 12.14 -17.17 4.07
C GLU A 371 12.24 -15.67 4.42
N THR A 372 11.11 -15.07 4.74
CA THR A 372 11.09 -13.74 5.33
C THR A 372 11.40 -13.90 6.81
N GLY A 373 12.64 -13.65 7.20
CA GLY A 373 13.04 -13.49 8.58
C GLY A 373 13.68 -14.69 9.27
N LYS A 374 14.79 -14.41 9.90
CA LYS A 374 15.77 -15.21 10.60
C LYS A 374 16.54 -16.18 9.72
N ALA A 375 17.61 -15.67 9.10
CA ALA A 375 18.74 -16.51 8.75
C ALA A 375 19.17 -17.24 10.00
N GLN A 376 19.22 -18.55 9.87
CA GLN A 376 19.89 -19.50 10.71
C GLN A 376 21.09 -18.87 11.45
N SER A 377 20.88 -18.53 12.72
CA SER A 377 21.93 -18.36 13.70
C SER A 377 21.87 -19.53 14.67
N GLU A 378 21.87 -20.75 14.14
CA GLU A 378 22.09 -21.98 14.90
C GLU A 378 22.67 -23.01 13.92
N SER A 379 23.97 -22.96 13.73
CA SER A 379 24.85 -24.09 13.47
C SER A 379 26.27 -23.74 13.84
#